data_8d6849960899095be034fb5ee48e32c1
#
_entry.id   8d6849960899095be034fb5ee48e32c1
#
_cell.length_a   1.000
_cell.length_b   1.000
_cell.length_c   1.000
_cell.angle_alpha   90.00
_cell.angle_beta   90.00
_cell.angle_gamma   90.00
#
_symmetry.space_group_name_H-M   'P 1'
#
loop_
_entity.id
_entity.type
_entity.pdbx_description
1 polymer ?
#
loop_
_entity_poly.entity_id
_entity_poly.type
_entity_poly.pdbx_seq_one_letter_code
_entity_poly.pdbx_strand_id
1 'polypeptide(L)'
;MDIEKVRSRFIKHFDGKTGNIYMSPGRINLIGEHTDYNGGFVFPGAVDKGIMAEIRPNGTDTVMLYSIDLKDHVEFKVNDPEGPRASWALYIYGVCQEMKALGVDVKGFNAAFYGDVPLGAGMSSSAALESCFAFALNDLFGDNKVSKWDLVLAGQATEHKYVGVNCGIMDQFASVFGKEGKLMPLDCNSREFEYFPFEPKGYKLCLVNSKVKHELAGSPYNDRRNSCENVVKHIAAKHPEAKFETLRDCTWEQLEEVRAEVGEEDYNRAHFVLGEKDRVLAVCDALEKGDYETVGQKMYETHHGLSKEYEVSCEELDFLNDVAKENGVTGCRIMGGGFGGCTINLVKDDIYDKFVEDVTAKFTAKYGHAPEIYPVIISEGSHKVC
;
A
#
# COMPACT_ATOMS: atom_id res chain seq x y z
N MET A 1 11.71 9.37 11.69
CA MET A 1 10.79 9.23 12.86
C MET A 1 11.53 9.54 14.16
N ASP A 2 10.82 9.97 15.22
CA ASP A 2 11.41 10.46 16.49
C ASP A 2 11.10 9.47 17.63
N ILE A 3 12.14 8.79 18.13
CA ILE A 3 12.07 7.83 19.24
C ILE A 3 11.62 8.51 20.55
N GLU A 4 12.12 9.71 20.83
CA GLU A 4 11.79 10.42 22.07
C GLU A 4 10.32 10.85 22.09
N LYS A 5 9.73 11.15 20.94
CA LYS A 5 8.29 11.45 20.81
C LYS A 5 7.43 10.26 21.28
N VAL A 6 7.70 9.04 20.78
CA VAL A 6 6.90 7.87 21.15
C VAL A 6 7.16 7.47 22.62
N ARG A 7 8.43 7.45 23.04
CA ARG A 7 8.86 7.07 24.40
C ARG A 7 8.28 7.98 25.47
N SER A 8 8.37 9.29 25.30
CA SER A 8 7.81 10.24 26.27
C SER A 8 6.30 10.09 26.42
N ARG A 9 5.58 9.79 25.34
CA ARG A 9 4.14 9.53 25.39
C ARG A 9 3.81 8.20 26.03
N PHE A 10 4.56 7.14 25.71
CA PHE A 10 4.39 5.84 26.33
C PHE A 10 4.58 5.91 27.86
N ILE A 11 5.68 6.50 28.32
CA ILE A 11 5.96 6.69 29.76
C ILE A 11 4.85 7.49 30.45
N LYS A 12 4.36 8.55 29.79
CA LYS A 12 3.30 9.43 30.34
C LYS A 12 1.97 8.69 30.53
N HIS A 13 1.62 7.78 29.60
CA HIS A 13 0.30 7.14 29.60
C HIS A 13 0.30 5.76 30.28
N PHE A 14 1.48 5.13 30.44
CA PHE A 14 1.62 3.76 30.95
C PHE A 14 2.68 3.64 32.05
N ASP A 15 2.31 3.81 33.29
CA ASP A 15 3.00 3.49 34.54
C ASP A 15 4.52 3.88 34.67
N GLY A 16 4.98 4.79 33.80
CA GLY A 16 6.36 5.33 33.88
C GLY A 16 7.48 4.39 33.43
N LYS A 17 7.17 3.21 32.91
CA LYS A 17 8.16 2.23 32.40
C LYS A 17 8.22 2.27 30.87
N THR A 18 9.36 1.84 30.32
CA THR A 18 9.58 1.73 28.86
C THR A 18 9.20 0.37 28.30
N GLY A 19 8.99 0.30 27.00
CA GLY A 19 8.81 -0.89 26.20
C GLY A 19 9.88 -1.05 25.11
N ASN A 20 9.68 -2.00 24.22
CA ASN A 20 10.46 -2.12 22.99
C ASN A 20 9.85 -1.21 21.91
N ILE A 21 10.71 -0.64 21.06
CA ILE A 21 10.29 0.22 19.97
C ILE A 21 10.38 -0.56 18.65
N TYR A 22 9.30 -0.52 17.88
CA TYR A 22 9.17 -1.13 16.55
C TYR A 22 8.81 -0.07 15.53
N MET A 23 9.24 -0.31 14.30
CA MET A 23 8.90 0.54 13.16
C MET A 23 8.50 -0.33 11.98
N SER A 24 7.47 0.11 11.26
CA SER A 24 7.10 -0.44 9.96
C SER A 24 6.82 0.67 8.98
N PRO A 25 7.39 0.59 7.77
CA PRO A 25 7.24 1.63 6.75
C PRO A 25 5.91 1.53 6.01
N GLY A 26 5.47 2.67 5.47
CA GLY A 26 4.60 2.69 4.32
C GLY A 26 5.33 2.28 3.05
N ARG A 27 4.66 2.37 1.89
CA ARG A 27 5.24 1.96 0.61
C ARG A 27 4.93 2.93 -0.52
N ILE A 28 5.79 2.92 -1.51
CA ILE A 28 5.42 3.28 -2.89
C ILE A 28 5.18 2.00 -3.70
N ASN A 29 4.54 2.15 -4.85
CA ASN A 29 4.56 1.14 -5.89
C ASN A 29 5.01 1.83 -7.19
N LEU A 30 6.03 1.35 -7.85
CA LEU A 30 6.53 1.98 -9.07
C LEU A 30 5.56 1.79 -10.23
N ILE A 31 4.99 0.57 -10.35
CA ILE A 31 3.99 0.18 -11.36
C ILE A 31 3.29 -1.11 -10.93
N GLY A 32 2.10 -1.40 -11.47
CA GLY A 32 1.33 -2.61 -11.13
C GLY A 32 0.22 -2.31 -10.12
N GLU A 33 -0.59 -1.27 -10.36
CA GLU A 33 -1.73 -0.98 -9.50
C GLU A 33 -2.92 -1.87 -9.83
N HIS A 34 -3.64 -2.30 -8.78
CA HIS A 34 -4.83 -3.16 -8.86
C HIS A 34 -4.58 -4.54 -9.49
N THR A 35 -3.33 -4.98 -9.56
CA THR A 35 -2.97 -6.29 -10.11
C THR A 35 -2.77 -7.35 -9.03
N ASP A 36 -2.45 -6.97 -7.79
CA ASP A 36 -2.10 -7.87 -6.70
C ASP A 36 -3.25 -8.82 -6.31
N TYR A 37 -4.46 -8.33 -6.15
CA TYR A 37 -5.65 -9.17 -5.91
C TYR A 37 -6.15 -9.91 -7.16
N ASN A 38 -5.55 -9.65 -8.31
CA ASN A 38 -5.73 -10.38 -9.57
C ASN A 38 -4.60 -11.39 -9.85
N GLY A 39 -3.75 -11.69 -8.86
CA GLY A 39 -2.61 -12.60 -9.01
C GLY A 39 -1.52 -12.08 -9.95
N GLY A 40 -1.54 -10.78 -10.27
CA GLY A 40 -0.60 -10.13 -11.19
C GLY A 40 0.74 -9.78 -10.56
N PHE A 41 1.48 -8.89 -11.23
CA PHE A 41 2.76 -8.39 -10.78
C PHE A 41 2.64 -6.99 -10.20
N VAL A 42 3.44 -6.71 -9.18
CA VAL A 42 3.61 -5.38 -8.58
C VAL A 42 5.09 -5.06 -8.41
N PHE A 43 5.43 -3.78 -8.27
CA PHE A 43 6.82 -3.37 -8.11
C PHE A 43 7.00 -2.35 -6.96
N PRO A 44 6.68 -2.75 -5.72
CA PRO A 44 6.73 -1.85 -4.58
C PRO A 44 8.15 -1.66 -4.01
N GLY A 45 8.25 -0.64 -3.15
CA GLY A 45 9.38 -0.42 -2.26
C GLY A 45 8.91 0.24 -0.97
N ALA A 46 9.51 -0.16 0.16
CA ALA A 46 9.29 0.48 1.44
C ALA A 46 9.87 1.90 1.44
N VAL A 47 9.22 2.84 2.13
CA VAL A 47 9.68 4.22 2.22
C VAL A 47 10.10 4.62 3.64
N ASP A 48 10.79 5.75 3.80
CA ASP A 48 11.28 6.26 5.08
C ASP A 48 10.17 6.78 6.02
N LYS A 49 8.92 6.80 5.55
CA LYS A 49 7.73 7.17 6.33
C LYS A 49 6.99 5.93 6.78
N GLY A 50 6.51 5.92 8.01
CA GLY A 50 5.90 4.70 8.55
C GLY A 50 5.14 4.92 9.86
N ILE A 51 4.94 3.85 10.57
CA ILE A 51 4.39 3.80 11.94
C ILE A 51 5.50 3.39 12.90
N MET A 52 5.66 4.13 13.98
CA MET A 52 6.52 3.78 15.09
C MET A 52 5.69 3.55 16.34
N ALA A 53 5.93 2.43 17.03
CA ALA A 53 5.21 2.03 18.22
C ALA A 53 6.18 1.63 19.35
N GLU A 54 5.95 2.11 20.57
CA GLU A 54 6.54 1.53 21.76
C GLU A 54 5.53 0.59 22.42
N ILE A 55 5.92 -0.66 22.63
CA ILE A 55 5.03 -1.73 23.07
C ILE A 55 5.67 -2.54 24.19
N ARG A 56 4.87 -2.86 25.21
CA ARG A 56 5.30 -3.68 26.35
C ARG A 56 4.18 -4.60 26.84
N PRO A 57 4.44 -5.90 27.08
CA PRO A 57 3.52 -6.77 27.80
C PRO A 57 3.15 -6.19 29.17
N ASN A 58 1.87 -6.24 29.57
CA ASN A 58 1.39 -5.66 30.80
C ASN A 58 0.96 -6.69 31.86
N GLY A 59 1.08 -7.97 31.55
CA GLY A 59 0.76 -9.07 32.47
C GLY A 59 -0.74 -9.35 32.66
N THR A 60 -1.59 -8.74 31.83
CA THR A 60 -3.05 -8.90 31.86
C THR A 60 -3.58 -9.54 30.57
N ASP A 61 -4.90 -9.61 30.40
CA ASP A 61 -5.60 -9.98 29.16
C ASP A 61 -6.07 -8.77 28.34
N THR A 62 -5.74 -7.55 28.80
CA THR A 62 -6.24 -6.29 28.23
C THR A 62 -5.16 -5.59 27.41
N VAL A 63 -5.49 -5.25 26.18
CA VAL A 63 -4.69 -4.38 25.32
C VAL A 63 -5.09 -2.92 25.57
N MET A 64 -4.10 -2.09 25.86
CA MET A 64 -4.28 -0.67 26.13
C MET A 64 -3.48 0.14 25.10
N LEU A 65 -4.18 0.89 24.26
CA LEU A 65 -3.61 1.63 23.12
C LEU A 65 -3.71 3.13 23.32
N TYR A 66 -2.68 3.85 22.93
CA TYR A 66 -2.70 5.30 22.80
C TYR A 66 -2.21 5.72 21.41
N SER A 67 -3.11 6.25 20.58
CA SER A 67 -2.75 6.91 19.33
C SER A 67 -2.32 8.35 19.60
N ILE A 68 -1.04 8.64 19.36
CA ILE A 68 -0.46 9.96 19.65
C ILE A 68 -1.02 11.03 18.71
N ASP A 69 -1.25 10.68 17.45
CA ASP A 69 -1.70 11.61 16.43
C ASP A 69 -3.20 11.94 16.59
N LEU A 70 -4.02 10.93 16.92
CA LEU A 70 -5.44 11.12 17.21
C LEU A 70 -5.71 11.62 18.63
N LYS A 71 -4.71 11.53 19.53
CA LYS A 71 -4.84 11.80 20.98
C LYS A 71 -5.96 10.97 21.61
N ASP A 72 -6.08 9.74 21.18
CA ASP A 72 -7.17 8.84 21.54
C ASP A 72 -6.67 7.59 22.23
N HIS A 73 -7.46 7.09 23.20
CA HIS A 73 -7.22 5.88 23.97
C HIS A 73 -8.25 4.84 23.65
N VAL A 74 -7.80 3.60 23.44
CA VAL A 74 -8.67 2.45 23.26
C VAL A 74 -8.19 1.29 24.10
N GLU A 75 -9.13 0.59 24.73
CA GLU A 75 -8.90 -0.64 25.47
C GLU A 75 -9.81 -1.75 24.94
N PHE A 76 -9.27 -2.98 24.83
CA PHE A 76 -10.04 -4.15 24.54
C PHE A 76 -9.39 -5.39 25.14
N LYS A 77 -10.18 -6.43 25.39
CA LYS A 77 -9.62 -7.73 25.80
C LYS A 77 -9.18 -8.53 24.60
N VAL A 78 -8.04 -9.19 24.67
CA VAL A 78 -7.50 -10.06 23.60
C VAL A 78 -8.50 -11.11 23.14
N ASN A 79 -9.36 -11.59 24.05
CA ASN A 79 -10.37 -12.62 23.76
C ASN A 79 -11.80 -12.07 23.60
N ASP A 80 -11.97 -10.76 23.48
CA ASP A 80 -13.29 -10.16 23.22
C ASP A 80 -13.70 -10.43 21.75
N PRO A 81 -14.82 -11.12 21.50
CA PRO A 81 -15.25 -11.43 20.13
C PRO A 81 -15.79 -10.23 19.37
N GLU A 82 -16.21 -9.16 20.05
CA GLU A 82 -16.77 -7.98 19.41
C GLU A 82 -15.71 -6.95 18.99
N GLY A 83 -14.55 -6.97 19.64
CA GLY A 83 -13.46 -6.03 19.40
C GLY A 83 -13.79 -4.58 19.77
N PRO A 84 -12.88 -3.63 19.47
CA PRO A 84 -13.05 -2.23 19.78
C PRO A 84 -14.01 -1.53 18.79
N ARG A 85 -14.70 -0.47 19.26
CA ARG A 85 -15.58 0.35 18.40
C ARG A 85 -14.83 1.38 17.54
N ALA A 86 -13.64 1.78 17.95
CA ALA A 86 -12.85 2.75 17.21
C ALA A 86 -12.26 2.10 15.96
N SER A 87 -12.56 2.65 14.77
CA SER A 87 -12.17 2.07 13.47
C SER A 87 -10.66 1.84 13.34
N TRP A 88 -9.83 2.77 13.81
CA TRP A 88 -8.38 2.62 13.75
C TRP A 88 -7.85 1.47 14.62
N ALA A 89 -8.52 1.14 15.72
CA ALA A 89 -8.12 0.06 16.61
C ALA A 89 -8.49 -1.33 16.08
N LEU A 90 -9.40 -1.42 15.09
CA LEU A 90 -9.76 -2.67 14.43
C LEU A 90 -8.57 -3.31 13.70
N TYR A 91 -7.66 -2.49 13.16
CA TYR A 91 -6.43 -2.99 12.55
C TYR A 91 -5.55 -3.72 13.55
N ILE A 92 -5.36 -3.16 14.76
CA ILE A 92 -4.55 -3.78 15.81
C ILE A 92 -5.26 -5.00 16.41
N TYR A 93 -6.57 -4.89 16.63
CA TYR A 93 -7.40 -6.00 17.10
C TYR A 93 -7.35 -7.19 16.14
N GLY A 94 -7.55 -6.93 14.84
CA GLY A 94 -7.49 -7.97 13.81
C GLY A 94 -6.13 -8.66 13.77
N VAL A 95 -5.04 -7.89 13.83
CA VAL A 95 -3.68 -8.46 13.95
C VAL A 95 -3.54 -9.34 15.19
N CYS A 96 -4.06 -8.95 16.36
CA CYS A 96 -4.05 -9.80 17.55
C CYS A 96 -4.76 -11.14 17.30
N GLN A 97 -5.93 -11.14 16.63
CA GLN A 97 -6.69 -12.34 16.34
C GLN A 97 -5.98 -13.24 15.31
N GLU A 98 -5.46 -12.65 14.22
CA GLU A 98 -4.73 -13.42 13.21
C GLU A 98 -3.42 -14.01 13.75
N MET A 99 -2.68 -13.28 14.59
CA MET A 99 -1.49 -13.82 15.27
C MET A 99 -1.83 -14.97 16.21
N LYS A 100 -2.96 -14.89 16.92
CA LYS A 100 -3.46 -16.03 17.71
C LYS A 100 -3.80 -17.23 16.84
N ALA A 101 -4.43 -17.01 15.69
CA ALA A 101 -4.73 -18.09 14.73
C ALA A 101 -3.45 -18.78 14.21
N LEU A 102 -2.34 -18.06 14.16
CA LEU A 102 -1.00 -18.59 13.83
C LEU A 102 -0.29 -19.26 15.03
N GLY A 103 -0.96 -19.38 16.18
CA GLY A 103 -0.44 -20.06 17.37
C GLY A 103 0.40 -19.18 18.31
N VAL A 104 0.41 -17.87 18.12
CA VAL A 104 1.05 -16.94 19.06
C VAL A 104 0.16 -16.75 20.28
N ASP A 105 0.70 -16.94 21.49
CA ASP A 105 -0.03 -16.74 22.76
C ASP A 105 -0.10 -15.24 23.11
N VAL A 106 -0.84 -14.49 22.28
CA VAL A 106 -0.99 -13.03 22.45
C VAL A 106 -1.68 -12.74 23.77
N LYS A 107 -1.04 -11.94 24.61
CA LYS A 107 -1.54 -11.45 25.92
C LYS A 107 -1.72 -9.94 25.89
N GLY A 108 -2.24 -9.39 26.99
CA GLY A 108 -2.38 -7.95 27.14
C GLY A 108 -1.04 -7.22 27.06
N PHE A 109 -1.08 -6.06 26.43
CA PHE A 109 0.06 -5.17 26.29
C PHE A 109 -0.39 -3.70 26.29
N ASN A 110 0.56 -2.83 26.61
CA ASN A 110 0.41 -1.40 26.45
C ASN A 110 1.15 -0.96 25.19
N ALA A 111 0.57 -0.06 24.40
CA ALA A 111 1.20 0.49 23.22
C ALA A 111 0.88 1.98 23.03
N ALA A 112 1.92 2.79 22.78
CA ALA A 112 1.78 4.13 22.23
C ALA A 112 2.41 4.17 20.84
N PHE A 113 1.74 4.77 19.86
CA PHE A 113 2.22 4.81 18.49
C PHE A 113 1.86 6.12 17.79
N TYR A 114 2.62 6.44 16.75
CA TYR A 114 2.33 7.52 15.83
C TYR A 114 2.85 7.20 14.43
N GLY A 115 2.35 7.92 13.43
CA GLY A 115 2.79 7.83 12.06
C GLY A 115 3.25 9.16 11.48
N ASP A 116 4.14 9.09 10.50
CA ASP A 116 4.45 10.20 9.61
C ASP A 116 4.08 9.90 8.14
N VAL A 117 3.39 8.79 7.92
CA VAL A 117 2.69 8.51 6.66
C VAL A 117 1.53 9.49 6.54
N PRO A 118 1.52 10.38 5.55
CA PRO A 118 0.42 11.32 5.39
C PRO A 118 -0.89 10.57 5.13
N LEU A 119 -1.92 10.89 5.91
CA LEU A 119 -3.23 10.25 5.79
C LEU A 119 -3.84 10.51 4.41
N GLY A 120 -4.30 9.47 3.76
CA GLY A 120 -4.89 9.54 2.43
C GLY A 120 -3.90 9.77 1.28
N ALA A 121 -2.59 9.72 1.53
CA ALA A 121 -1.56 9.90 0.51
C ALA A 121 -1.31 8.64 -0.35
N GLY A 122 -2.04 7.56 -0.15
CA GLY A 122 -1.85 6.31 -0.90
C GLY A 122 -0.58 5.53 -0.53
N MET A 123 0.10 5.88 0.56
CA MET A 123 1.32 5.20 1.05
C MET A 123 1.05 4.06 2.04
N SER A 124 -0.17 3.60 2.18
CA SER A 124 -0.60 2.45 3.00
C SER A 124 -0.23 2.54 4.49
N SER A 125 -0.79 3.55 5.16
CA SER A 125 -0.65 3.67 6.61
C SER A 125 -1.30 2.50 7.37
N SER A 126 -2.36 1.87 6.84
CA SER A 126 -2.99 0.68 7.42
C SER A 126 -2.03 -0.50 7.43
N ALA A 127 -1.44 -0.85 6.31
CA ALA A 127 -0.47 -1.95 6.22
C ALA A 127 0.78 -1.70 7.08
N ALA A 128 1.25 -0.44 7.18
CA ALA A 128 2.33 -0.08 8.09
C ALA A 128 1.95 -0.30 9.57
N LEU A 129 0.71 0.05 9.96
CA LEU A 129 0.20 -0.18 11.31
C LEU A 129 0.09 -1.67 11.62
N GLU A 130 -0.56 -2.43 10.74
CA GLU A 130 -0.72 -3.88 10.87
C GLU A 130 0.63 -4.59 10.98
N SER A 131 1.55 -4.29 10.05
CA SER A 131 2.88 -4.91 10.02
C SER A 131 3.70 -4.55 11.25
N CYS A 132 3.59 -3.32 11.79
CA CYS A 132 4.28 -2.90 13.01
C CYS A 132 3.84 -3.75 14.20
N PHE A 133 2.53 -3.92 14.36
CA PHE A 133 1.99 -4.71 15.46
C PHE A 133 2.20 -6.21 15.26
N ALA A 134 2.03 -6.75 14.03
CA ALA A 134 2.29 -8.16 13.74
C ALA A 134 3.75 -8.53 14.05
N PHE A 135 4.70 -7.70 13.61
CA PHE A 135 6.12 -7.88 13.89
C PHE A 135 6.41 -7.82 15.39
N ALA A 136 5.87 -6.82 16.10
CA ALA A 136 6.04 -6.67 17.54
C ALA A 136 5.45 -7.84 18.34
N LEU A 137 4.26 -8.32 17.99
CA LEU A 137 3.63 -9.45 18.67
C LEU A 137 4.38 -10.77 18.43
N ASN A 138 4.98 -10.95 17.24
CA ASN A 138 5.86 -12.07 16.96
C ASN A 138 7.12 -12.04 17.83
N ASP A 139 7.74 -10.86 18.01
CA ASP A 139 8.92 -10.69 18.89
C ASP A 139 8.56 -10.89 20.38
N LEU A 140 7.44 -10.30 20.83
CA LEU A 140 7.08 -10.25 22.25
C LEU A 140 6.44 -11.56 22.79
N PHE A 141 5.68 -12.26 21.93
CA PHE A 141 4.86 -13.42 22.34
C PHE A 141 5.06 -14.66 21.47
N GLY A 142 5.70 -14.53 20.30
CA GLY A 142 5.86 -15.60 19.32
C GLY A 142 7.29 -16.14 19.19
N ASP A 143 8.25 -15.68 20.01
CA ASP A 143 9.67 -16.04 19.91
C ASP A 143 10.26 -15.87 18.47
N ASN A 144 9.70 -14.96 17.67
CA ASN A 144 10.03 -14.75 16.25
C ASN A 144 9.85 -15.99 15.36
N LYS A 145 8.91 -16.89 15.70
CA LYS A 145 8.67 -18.15 14.96
C LYS A 145 7.73 -18.00 13.77
N VAL A 146 6.92 -16.93 13.75
CA VAL A 146 6.01 -16.66 12.62
C VAL A 146 6.83 -16.15 11.45
N SER A 147 6.65 -16.73 10.26
CA SER A 147 7.41 -16.33 9.07
C SER A 147 6.99 -14.93 8.59
N LYS A 148 7.88 -14.25 7.86
CA LYS A 148 7.55 -12.96 7.25
C LYS A 148 6.32 -13.02 6.34
N TRP A 149 6.14 -14.10 5.58
CA TRP A 149 4.96 -14.30 4.75
C TRP A 149 3.69 -14.47 5.57
N ASP A 150 3.75 -15.17 6.70
CA ASP A 150 2.58 -15.30 7.58
C ASP A 150 2.22 -13.95 8.23
N LEU A 151 3.20 -13.09 8.54
CA LEU A 151 2.93 -11.71 8.99
C LEU A 151 2.22 -10.89 7.91
N VAL A 152 2.63 -11.00 6.64
CA VAL A 152 1.97 -10.36 5.49
C VAL A 152 0.51 -10.83 5.39
N LEU A 153 0.28 -12.13 5.45
CA LEU A 153 -1.05 -12.72 5.36
C LEU A 153 -1.95 -12.38 6.55
N ALA A 154 -1.38 -12.24 7.75
CA ALA A 154 -2.10 -11.78 8.93
C ALA A 154 -2.61 -10.34 8.77
N GLY A 155 -1.78 -9.44 8.20
CA GLY A 155 -2.20 -8.08 7.85
C GLY A 155 -3.33 -8.08 6.81
N GLN A 156 -3.17 -8.80 5.70
CA GLN A 156 -4.21 -8.91 4.68
C GLN A 156 -5.52 -9.48 5.24
N ALA A 157 -5.44 -10.54 6.06
CA ALA A 157 -6.61 -11.14 6.70
C ALA A 157 -7.30 -10.17 7.66
N THR A 158 -6.52 -9.29 8.32
CA THR A 158 -7.05 -8.20 9.15
C THR A 158 -7.91 -7.23 8.34
N GLU A 159 -7.42 -6.76 7.20
CA GLU A 159 -8.19 -5.88 6.29
C GLU A 159 -9.49 -6.56 5.83
N HIS A 160 -9.42 -7.83 5.42
CA HIS A 160 -10.57 -8.57 4.90
C HIS A 160 -11.64 -8.85 5.96
N LYS A 161 -11.24 -9.33 7.14
CA LYS A 161 -12.17 -9.88 8.14
C LYS A 161 -12.70 -8.82 9.11
N TYR A 162 -11.89 -7.80 9.44
CA TYR A 162 -12.20 -6.87 10.51
C TYR A 162 -12.46 -5.44 10.01
N VAL A 163 -11.85 -5.07 8.87
CA VAL A 163 -11.99 -3.71 8.29
C VAL A 163 -12.95 -3.68 7.12
N GLY A 164 -13.06 -4.79 6.35
CA GLY A 164 -13.96 -4.92 5.21
C GLY A 164 -13.38 -4.40 3.89
N VAL A 165 -12.05 -4.30 3.78
CA VAL A 165 -11.35 -3.94 2.54
C VAL A 165 -10.77 -5.21 1.92
N ASN A 166 -11.20 -5.56 0.71
CA ASN A 166 -10.72 -6.73 -0.02
C ASN A 166 -9.42 -6.44 -0.80
N CYS A 167 -8.38 -5.98 -0.08
CA CYS A 167 -7.08 -5.65 -0.65
C CYS A 167 -6.29 -6.88 -1.14
N GLY A 168 -5.26 -6.66 -1.96
CA GLY A 168 -4.23 -7.65 -2.28
C GLY A 168 -3.16 -7.76 -1.19
N ILE A 169 -1.99 -8.27 -1.53
CA ILE A 169 -0.89 -8.53 -0.58
C ILE A 169 0.24 -7.50 -0.66
N MET A 170 0.23 -6.62 -1.66
CA MET A 170 1.34 -5.73 -1.99
C MET A 170 1.77 -4.85 -0.82
N ASP A 171 0.82 -4.27 -0.13
CA ASP A 171 1.06 -3.24 0.87
C ASP A 171 1.76 -3.82 2.11
N GLN A 172 1.22 -4.90 2.65
CA GLN A 172 1.81 -5.63 3.77
C GLN A 172 3.15 -6.27 3.38
N PHE A 173 3.23 -6.82 2.15
CA PHE A 173 4.48 -7.35 1.62
C PHE A 173 5.60 -6.29 1.63
N ALA A 174 5.32 -5.12 1.07
CA ALA A 174 6.31 -4.04 1.02
C ALA A 174 6.73 -3.57 2.41
N SER A 175 5.77 -3.45 3.34
CA SER A 175 6.03 -3.06 4.72
C SER A 175 6.91 -4.06 5.47
N VAL A 176 6.69 -5.38 5.26
CA VAL A 176 7.41 -6.43 6.00
C VAL A 176 8.77 -6.76 5.37
N PHE A 177 8.82 -6.85 4.03
CA PHE A 177 10.02 -7.30 3.30
C PHE A 177 10.92 -6.18 2.84
N GLY A 178 10.54 -4.91 2.97
CA GLY A 178 11.32 -3.76 2.51
C GLY A 178 12.81 -3.85 2.81
N LYS A 179 13.62 -3.30 1.92
CA LYS A 179 15.08 -3.24 2.06
C LYS A 179 15.59 -1.93 1.49
N GLU A 180 16.49 -1.28 2.22
CA GLU A 180 17.09 0.00 1.83
C GLU A 180 17.67 -0.06 0.40
N GLY A 181 17.32 0.93 -0.42
CA GLY A 181 17.77 1.04 -1.80
C GLY A 181 17.28 -0.06 -2.75
N LYS A 182 16.25 -0.84 -2.36
CA LYS A 182 15.71 -1.93 -3.17
C LYS A 182 14.22 -1.79 -3.42
N LEU A 183 13.81 -1.88 -4.68
CA LEU A 183 12.45 -2.22 -5.03
C LEU A 183 12.29 -3.74 -5.09
N MET A 184 11.05 -4.22 -5.10
CA MET A 184 10.76 -5.64 -4.98
C MET A 184 9.70 -6.06 -6.01
N PRO A 185 10.11 -6.37 -7.27
CA PRO A 185 9.17 -6.99 -8.20
C PRO A 185 8.65 -8.29 -7.59
N LEU A 186 7.34 -8.39 -7.44
CA LEU A 186 6.62 -9.51 -6.82
C LEU A 186 5.64 -10.09 -7.81
N ASP A 187 5.69 -11.39 -8.03
CA ASP A 187 4.58 -12.17 -8.57
C ASP A 187 3.60 -12.52 -7.45
N CYS A 188 2.42 -11.90 -7.44
CA CYS A 188 1.44 -12.09 -6.36
C CYS A 188 0.80 -13.48 -6.36
N ASN A 189 0.88 -14.22 -7.48
CA ASN A 189 0.37 -15.58 -7.59
C ASN A 189 1.33 -16.60 -6.94
N SER A 190 2.60 -16.62 -7.38
CA SER A 190 3.63 -17.54 -6.85
C SER A 190 4.23 -17.06 -5.52
N ARG A 191 4.12 -15.77 -5.21
CA ARG A 191 4.82 -15.06 -4.12
C ARG A 191 6.33 -15.05 -4.28
N GLU A 192 6.84 -15.29 -5.48
CA GLU A 192 8.24 -15.13 -5.81
C GLU A 192 8.57 -13.66 -6.01
N PHE A 193 9.69 -13.22 -5.46
CA PHE A 193 10.16 -11.85 -5.59
C PHE A 193 11.69 -11.80 -5.55
N GLU A 194 12.24 -10.68 -5.98
CA GLU A 194 13.64 -10.38 -5.86
C GLU A 194 13.88 -8.97 -5.31
N TYR A 195 15.11 -8.71 -4.85
CA TYR A 195 15.53 -7.38 -4.44
C TYR A 195 16.23 -6.68 -5.60
N PHE A 196 15.51 -5.80 -6.28
CA PHE A 196 16.03 -5.02 -7.40
C PHE A 196 16.71 -3.74 -6.90
N PRO A 197 18.03 -3.53 -7.16
CA PRO A 197 18.70 -2.27 -6.81
C PRO A 197 18.07 -1.09 -7.54
N PHE A 198 17.64 -0.07 -6.79
CA PHE A 198 17.01 1.10 -7.36
C PHE A 198 17.78 2.37 -7.00
N GLU A 199 18.68 2.76 -7.89
CA GLU A 199 19.47 4.00 -7.82
C GLU A 199 19.34 4.72 -9.17
N PRO A 200 18.23 5.46 -9.39
CA PRO A 200 17.96 6.08 -10.69
C PRO A 200 18.89 7.27 -10.93
N LYS A 201 20.04 7.02 -11.57
CA LYS A 201 21.05 8.03 -11.86
C LYS A 201 20.47 9.10 -12.78
N GLY A 202 20.51 10.37 -12.33
CA GLY A 202 19.97 11.50 -13.07
C GLY A 202 18.46 11.70 -12.93
N TYR A 203 17.81 10.91 -12.05
CA TYR A 203 16.37 11.00 -11.76
C TYR A 203 16.09 10.95 -10.27
N LYS A 204 14.96 11.54 -9.89
CA LYS A 204 14.36 11.44 -8.56
C LYS A 204 12.94 10.90 -8.67
N LEU A 205 12.54 10.11 -7.69
CA LEU A 205 11.12 9.84 -7.45
C LEU A 205 10.58 10.83 -6.43
N CYS A 206 9.41 11.38 -6.70
CA CYS A 206 8.66 12.14 -5.72
C CYS A 206 7.16 11.86 -5.81
N LEU A 207 6.50 12.02 -4.68
CA LEU A 207 5.05 11.98 -4.60
C LEU A 207 4.52 13.41 -4.56
N VAL A 208 3.44 13.64 -5.31
CA VAL A 208 2.68 14.89 -5.24
C VAL A 208 1.30 14.55 -4.70
N ASN A 209 1.03 14.94 -3.46
CA ASN A 209 -0.21 14.67 -2.75
C ASN A 209 -1.25 15.75 -3.05
N SER A 210 -2.34 15.35 -3.68
CA SER A 210 -3.48 16.24 -3.99
C SER A 210 -4.23 16.71 -2.74
N LYS A 211 -4.06 16.05 -1.59
CA LYS A 211 -4.84 16.23 -0.36
C LYS A 211 -6.33 15.88 -0.49
N VAL A 212 -6.73 15.31 -1.62
CA VAL A 212 -8.05 14.69 -1.72
C VAL A 212 -8.06 13.46 -0.82
N LYS A 213 -8.84 13.52 0.25
CA LYS A 213 -8.97 12.42 1.20
C LYS A 213 -9.93 11.37 0.63
N HIS A 214 -9.52 10.13 0.73
CA HIS A 214 -10.35 9.01 0.38
C HIS A 214 -10.16 7.88 1.39
N GLU A 215 -11.28 7.28 1.80
CA GLU A 215 -11.28 6.07 2.62
C GLU A 215 -11.64 4.89 1.71
N LEU A 216 -10.78 3.88 1.62
CA LEU A 216 -11.04 2.70 0.77
C LEU A 216 -12.18 1.85 1.33
N ALA A 217 -12.31 1.78 2.66
CA ALA A 217 -13.44 1.12 3.31
C ALA A 217 -14.76 1.82 2.95
N GLY A 218 -15.71 1.06 2.41
CA GLY A 218 -17.01 1.60 1.96
C GLY A 218 -16.98 2.38 0.63
N SER A 219 -15.85 2.38 -0.06
CA SER A 219 -15.68 3.01 -1.36
C SER A 219 -15.93 2.04 -2.53
N PRO A 220 -15.95 2.56 -3.78
CA PRO A 220 -15.99 1.73 -4.99
C PRO A 220 -14.76 0.82 -5.20
N TYR A 221 -13.80 0.79 -4.29
CA TYR A 221 -12.62 -0.08 -4.40
C TYR A 221 -12.99 -1.56 -4.53
N ASN A 222 -13.88 -2.05 -3.67
CA ASN A 222 -14.33 -3.44 -3.74
C ASN A 222 -15.09 -3.74 -5.05
N ASP A 223 -15.76 -2.76 -5.64
CA ASP A 223 -16.46 -2.93 -6.93
C ASP A 223 -15.48 -3.24 -8.07
N ARG A 224 -14.26 -2.67 -8.02
CA ARG A 224 -13.21 -2.94 -9.02
C ARG A 224 -12.78 -4.41 -8.98
N ARG A 225 -12.61 -4.95 -7.79
CA ARG A 225 -12.32 -6.38 -7.61
C ARG A 225 -13.48 -7.25 -8.08
N ASN A 226 -14.70 -6.91 -7.71
CA ASN A 226 -15.90 -7.65 -8.13
C ASN A 226 -16.03 -7.71 -9.66
N SER A 227 -15.74 -6.61 -10.37
CA SER A 227 -15.71 -6.58 -11.84
C SER A 227 -14.72 -7.60 -12.43
N CYS A 228 -13.50 -7.62 -11.90
CA CYS A 228 -12.47 -8.57 -12.32
C CYS A 228 -12.92 -10.03 -12.07
N GLU A 229 -13.44 -10.32 -10.88
CA GLU A 229 -13.95 -11.65 -10.53
C GLU A 229 -15.15 -12.07 -11.42
N ASN A 230 -16.00 -11.13 -11.79
CA ASN A 230 -17.11 -11.38 -12.71
C ASN A 230 -16.61 -11.80 -14.09
N VAL A 231 -15.62 -11.12 -14.64
CA VAL A 231 -15.00 -11.49 -15.94
C VAL A 231 -14.37 -12.89 -15.87
N VAL A 232 -13.62 -13.19 -14.80
CA VAL A 232 -13.03 -14.53 -14.61
C VAL A 232 -14.08 -15.64 -14.59
N LYS A 233 -15.23 -15.41 -13.92
CA LYS A 233 -16.35 -16.37 -13.89
C LYS A 233 -16.92 -16.65 -15.27
N HIS A 234 -17.08 -15.63 -16.12
CA HIS A 234 -17.60 -15.80 -17.47
C HIS A 234 -16.60 -16.54 -18.36
N ILE A 235 -15.30 -16.24 -18.25
CA ILE A 235 -14.25 -16.97 -18.98
C ILE A 235 -14.21 -18.43 -18.53
N ALA A 236 -14.21 -18.70 -17.23
CA ALA A 236 -14.22 -20.07 -16.70
C ALA A 236 -15.45 -20.88 -17.15
N ALA A 237 -16.61 -20.25 -17.26
CA ALA A 237 -17.82 -20.91 -17.77
C ALA A 237 -17.71 -21.33 -19.25
N LYS A 238 -16.96 -20.58 -20.06
CA LYS A 238 -16.71 -20.91 -21.48
C LYS A 238 -15.60 -21.95 -21.67
N HIS A 239 -14.68 -22.03 -20.74
CA HIS A 239 -13.48 -22.87 -20.80
C HIS A 239 -13.41 -23.84 -19.60
N PRO A 240 -14.38 -24.76 -19.45
CA PRO A 240 -14.47 -25.66 -18.28
C PRO A 240 -13.31 -26.66 -18.18
N GLU A 241 -12.51 -26.82 -19.23
CA GLU A 241 -11.31 -27.66 -19.26
C GLU A 241 -10.10 -27.04 -18.59
N ALA A 242 -10.12 -25.72 -18.34
CA ALA A 242 -9.02 -24.97 -17.72
C ALA A 242 -9.44 -24.42 -16.35
N LYS A 243 -8.46 -24.14 -15.50
CA LYS A 243 -8.67 -23.55 -14.19
C LYS A 243 -8.31 -22.06 -14.26
N PHE A 244 -9.24 -21.21 -13.90
CA PHE A 244 -9.06 -19.77 -13.78
C PHE A 244 -9.36 -19.34 -12.35
N GLU A 245 -8.38 -18.79 -11.67
CA GLU A 245 -8.55 -18.27 -10.30
C GLU A 245 -8.66 -16.74 -10.31
N THR A 246 -7.88 -16.10 -11.20
CA THR A 246 -7.81 -14.64 -11.31
C THR A 246 -7.62 -14.23 -12.78
N LEU A 247 -7.62 -12.91 -13.05
CA LEU A 247 -7.30 -12.39 -14.39
C LEU A 247 -5.87 -12.71 -14.84
N ARG A 248 -4.97 -13.08 -13.92
CA ARG A 248 -3.63 -13.56 -14.27
C ARG A 248 -3.64 -14.76 -15.20
N ASP A 249 -4.64 -15.61 -15.05
CA ASP A 249 -4.79 -16.86 -15.80
C ASP A 249 -5.45 -16.66 -17.18
N CYS A 250 -5.98 -15.45 -17.44
CA CYS A 250 -6.75 -15.13 -18.61
C CYS A 250 -5.88 -14.55 -19.73
N THR A 251 -6.30 -14.77 -20.99
CA THR A 251 -5.68 -14.17 -22.17
C THR A 251 -6.54 -13.06 -22.76
N TRP A 252 -5.94 -12.27 -23.66
CA TRP A 252 -6.65 -11.22 -24.39
C TRP A 252 -7.80 -11.77 -25.24
N GLU A 253 -7.60 -12.92 -25.89
CA GLU A 253 -8.61 -13.59 -26.70
C GLU A 253 -9.81 -14.01 -25.86
N GLN A 254 -9.56 -14.59 -24.68
CA GLN A 254 -10.62 -15.02 -23.76
C GLN A 254 -11.41 -13.83 -23.20
N LEU A 255 -10.74 -12.68 -22.94
CA LEU A 255 -11.43 -11.45 -22.55
C LEU A 255 -12.37 -10.95 -23.65
N GLU A 256 -11.92 -10.95 -24.92
CA GLU A 256 -12.77 -10.56 -26.06
C GLU A 256 -13.98 -11.49 -26.23
N GLU A 257 -13.82 -12.80 -26.01
CA GLU A 257 -14.91 -13.78 -26.13
C GLU A 257 -16.07 -13.52 -25.17
N VAL A 258 -15.82 -12.90 -24.01
CA VAL A 258 -16.83 -12.63 -22.98
C VAL A 258 -17.33 -11.19 -22.98
N ARG A 259 -16.78 -10.30 -23.81
CA ARG A 259 -17.06 -8.86 -23.81
C ARG A 259 -18.55 -8.52 -23.80
N ALA A 260 -19.32 -9.15 -24.70
CA ALA A 260 -20.76 -8.89 -24.80
C ALA A 260 -21.56 -9.36 -23.59
N GLU A 261 -21.03 -10.31 -22.82
CA GLU A 261 -21.70 -10.93 -21.68
C GLU A 261 -21.43 -10.19 -20.38
N VAL A 262 -20.19 -9.67 -20.20
CA VAL A 262 -19.79 -8.94 -19.00
C VAL A 262 -20.13 -7.45 -19.06
N GLY A 263 -20.33 -6.90 -20.26
CA GLY A 263 -20.58 -5.48 -20.50
C GLY A 263 -19.30 -4.64 -20.52
N GLU A 264 -19.43 -3.41 -21.04
CA GLU A 264 -18.27 -2.54 -21.29
C GLU A 264 -17.53 -2.15 -20.00
N GLU A 265 -18.22 -1.95 -18.88
CA GLU A 265 -17.59 -1.54 -17.63
C GLU A 265 -16.63 -2.62 -17.10
N ASP A 266 -17.11 -3.85 -16.95
CA ASP A 266 -16.30 -4.96 -16.45
C ASP A 266 -15.20 -5.34 -17.46
N TYR A 267 -15.54 -5.28 -18.76
CA TYR A 267 -14.55 -5.49 -19.82
C TYR A 267 -13.40 -4.48 -19.74
N ASN A 268 -13.69 -3.17 -19.64
CA ASN A 268 -12.67 -2.13 -19.57
C ASN A 268 -11.78 -2.29 -18.33
N ARG A 269 -12.37 -2.65 -17.18
CA ARG A 269 -11.62 -2.91 -15.95
C ARG A 269 -10.68 -4.11 -16.11
N ALA A 270 -11.15 -5.22 -16.67
CA ALA A 270 -10.31 -6.38 -16.94
C ALA A 270 -9.24 -6.10 -18.02
N HIS A 271 -9.58 -5.32 -19.04
CA HIS A 271 -8.65 -4.88 -20.09
C HIS A 271 -7.48 -4.08 -19.48
N PHE A 272 -7.77 -3.14 -18.59
CA PHE A 272 -6.74 -2.42 -17.85
C PHE A 272 -5.79 -3.37 -17.08
N VAL A 273 -6.35 -4.34 -16.33
CA VAL A 273 -5.56 -5.27 -15.51
C VAL A 273 -4.63 -6.14 -16.34
N LEU A 274 -5.13 -6.69 -17.48
CA LEU A 274 -4.29 -7.46 -18.42
C LEU A 274 -3.17 -6.59 -19.00
N GLY A 275 -3.49 -5.35 -19.39
CA GLY A 275 -2.49 -4.41 -19.89
C GLY A 275 -1.47 -4.00 -18.82
N GLU A 276 -1.89 -3.85 -17.56
CA GLU A 276 -0.99 -3.48 -16.48
C GLU A 276 0.02 -4.60 -16.18
N LYS A 277 -0.41 -5.86 -16.25
CA LYS A 277 0.50 -7.02 -16.18
C LYS A 277 1.64 -6.89 -17.20
N ASP A 278 1.32 -6.58 -18.45
CA ASP A 278 2.31 -6.46 -19.53
C ASP A 278 3.22 -5.23 -19.31
N ARG A 279 2.65 -4.10 -18.79
CA ARG A 279 3.43 -2.90 -18.46
C ARG A 279 4.43 -3.13 -17.34
N VAL A 280 4.08 -3.88 -16.29
CA VAL A 280 5.02 -4.21 -15.21
C VAL A 280 6.23 -4.97 -15.74
N LEU A 281 6.00 -6.01 -16.56
CA LEU A 281 7.09 -6.79 -17.16
C LEU A 281 7.98 -5.92 -18.06
N ALA A 282 7.39 -5.05 -18.86
CA ALA A 282 8.14 -4.10 -19.70
C ALA A 282 8.98 -3.12 -18.87
N VAL A 283 8.49 -2.69 -17.71
CA VAL A 283 9.24 -1.82 -16.79
C VAL A 283 10.40 -2.58 -16.12
N CYS A 284 10.23 -3.84 -15.75
CA CYS A 284 11.33 -4.66 -15.25
C CYS A 284 12.47 -4.73 -16.29
N ASP A 285 12.13 -5.08 -17.53
CA ASP A 285 13.11 -5.15 -18.63
C ASP A 285 13.78 -3.80 -18.93
N ALA A 286 13.04 -2.69 -18.85
CA ALA A 286 13.56 -1.36 -19.07
C ALA A 286 14.52 -0.92 -17.94
N LEU A 287 14.19 -1.20 -16.70
CA LEU A 287 15.04 -0.88 -15.54
C LEU A 287 16.37 -1.65 -15.57
N GLU A 288 16.36 -2.93 -15.96
CA GLU A 288 17.59 -3.70 -16.14
C GLU A 288 18.54 -3.07 -17.16
N LYS A 289 18.00 -2.40 -18.18
CA LYS A 289 18.74 -1.69 -19.23
C LYS A 289 19.06 -0.24 -18.89
N GLY A 290 18.53 0.27 -17.75
CA GLY A 290 18.62 1.69 -17.39
C GLY A 290 17.81 2.61 -18.30
N ASP A 291 16.77 2.10 -18.97
CA ASP A 291 15.89 2.84 -19.88
C ASP A 291 14.72 3.50 -19.11
N TYR A 292 15.03 4.60 -18.43
CA TYR A 292 14.03 5.35 -17.65
C TYR A 292 12.98 6.06 -18.52
N GLU A 293 13.24 6.29 -19.80
CA GLU A 293 12.25 6.89 -20.71
C GLU A 293 11.12 5.89 -20.98
N THR A 294 11.44 4.61 -21.22
CA THR A 294 10.43 3.55 -21.33
C THR A 294 9.67 3.36 -20.01
N VAL A 295 10.35 3.39 -18.86
CA VAL A 295 9.67 3.33 -17.54
C VAL A 295 8.65 4.45 -17.42
N GLY A 296 9.02 5.69 -17.74
CA GLY A 296 8.14 6.84 -17.67
C GLY A 296 6.96 6.76 -18.62
N GLN A 297 7.19 6.30 -19.85
CA GLN A 297 6.11 6.06 -20.81
C GLN A 297 5.08 5.06 -20.25
N LYS A 298 5.53 3.94 -19.66
CA LYS A 298 4.63 2.94 -19.06
C LYS A 298 3.88 3.51 -17.86
N MET A 299 4.49 4.38 -17.06
CA MET A 299 3.79 5.10 -15.99
C MET A 299 2.64 5.96 -16.52
N TYR A 300 2.82 6.68 -17.61
CA TYR A 300 1.74 7.46 -18.26
C TYR A 300 0.65 6.58 -18.85
N GLU A 301 1.00 5.45 -19.47
CA GLU A 301 0.03 4.48 -19.97
C GLU A 301 -0.81 3.91 -18.82
N THR A 302 -0.18 3.57 -17.68
CA THR A 302 -0.86 3.13 -16.46
C THR A 302 -1.82 4.21 -15.95
N HIS A 303 -1.39 5.48 -15.89
CA HIS A 303 -2.28 6.56 -15.45
C HIS A 303 -3.51 6.68 -16.33
N HIS A 304 -3.32 6.62 -17.66
CA HIS A 304 -4.43 6.67 -18.61
C HIS A 304 -5.43 5.54 -18.37
N GLY A 305 -4.95 4.30 -18.19
CA GLY A 305 -5.80 3.15 -17.90
C GLY A 305 -6.51 3.28 -16.55
N LEU A 306 -5.83 3.72 -15.50
CA LEU A 306 -6.43 3.97 -14.18
C LEU A 306 -7.52 5.04 -14.24
N SER A 307 -7.32 6.09 -15.04
CA SER A 307 -8.27 7.19 -15.18
C SER A 307 -9.46 6.84 -16.08
N LYS A 308 -9.27 6.17 -17.21
CA LYS A 308 -10.27 6.02 -18.26
C LYS A 308 -10.92 4.63 -18.36
N GLU A 309 -10.18 3.58 -17.97
CA GLU A 309 -10.68 2.20 -18.07
C GLU A 309 -11.08 1.65 -16.70
N TYR A 310 -10.23 1.88 -15.70
CA TYR A 310 -10.45 1.41 -14.33
C TYR A 310 -11.24 2.39 -13.46
N GLU A 311 -11.31 3.65 -13.86
CA GLU A 311 -12.09 4.72 -13.25
C GLU A 311 -11.80 4.93 -11.76
N VAL A 312 -10.52 5.00 -11.41
CA VAL A 312 -10.04 5.26 -10.04
C VAL A 312 -9.33 6.61 -9.89
N SER A 313 -9.40 7.47 -10.91
CA SER A 313 -8.87 8.83 -10.84
C SER A 313 -9.87 9.81 -10.23
N CYS A 314 -9.40 11.03 -9.99
CA CYS A 314 -10.20 12.21 -9.75
C CYS A 314 -9.61 13.39 -10.52
N GLU A 315 -10.34 14.52 -10.59
CA GLU A 315 -9.94 15.70 -11.35
C GLU A 315 -8.56 16.22 -10.93
N GLU A 316 -8.27 16.21 -9.63
CA GLU A 316 -7.01 16.69 -9.08
C GLU A 316 -5.82 15.80 -9.49
N LEU A 317 -6.00 14.47 -9.52
CA LEU A 317 -4.95 13.53 -9.95
C LEU A 317 -4.69 13.62 -11.46
N ASP A 318 -5.73 13.74 -12.28
CA ASP A 318 -5.59 13.95 -13.72
C ASP A 318 -4.91 15.29 -14.00
N PHE A 319 -5.26 16.36 -13.26
CA PHE A 319 -4.59 17.66 -13.35
C PHE A 319 -3.11 17.58 -13.01
N LEU A 320 -2.73 16.89 -11.92
CA LEU A 320 -1.33 16.68 -11.56
C LEU A 320 -0.55 15.94 -12.65
N ASN A 321 -1.17 14.94 -13.29
CA ASN A 321 -0.58 14.21 -14.40
C ASN A 321 -0.36 15.13 -15.63
N ASP A 322 -1.33 15.98 -15.94
CA ASP A 322 -1.22 16.93 -17.06
C ASP A 322 -0.11 17.96 -16.81
N VAL A 323 -0.02 18.53 -15.59
CA VAL A 323 1.06 19.45 -15.21
C VAL A 323 2.43 18.76 -15.27
N ALA A 324 2.52 17.48 -14.90
CA ALA A 324 3.76 16.71 -15.03
C ALA A 324 4.19 16.59 -16.50
N LYS A 325 3.27 16.29 -17.42
CA LYS A 325 3.53 16.25 -18.87
C LYS A 325 4.00 17.59 -19.41
N GLU A 326 3.31 18.69 -19.05
CA GLU A 326 3.68 20.04 -19.46
C GLU A 326 5.10 20.43 -19.04
N ASN A 327 5.57 19.93 -17.90
CA ASN A 327 6.92 20.17 -17.38
C ASN A 327 7.97 19.19 -17.93
N GLY A 328 7.61 18.25 -18.78
CA GLY A 328 8.53 17.25 -19.33
C GLY A 328 8.99 16.22 -18.30
N VAL A 329 8.18 15.97 -17.26
CA VAL A 329 8.41 14.88 -16.30
C VAL A 329 8.41 13.55 -17.04
N THR A 330 9.40 12.71 -16.79
CA THR A 330 9.61 11.48 -17.56
C THR A 330 8.47 10.47 -17.37
N GLY A 331 7.91 10.36 -16.16
CA GLY A 331 6.75 9.51 -15.88
C GLY A 331 5.94 10.02 -14.70
N CYS A 332 4.62 9.93 -14.81
CA CYS A 332 3.69 10.31 -13.74
C CYS A 332 2.45 9.42 -13.77
N ARG A 333 2.00 8.95 -12.61
CA ARG A 333 0.77 8.18 -12.48
C ARG A 333 0.17 8.24 -11.06
N ILE A 334 -1.09 7.90 -10.94
CA ILE A 334 -1.75 7.65 -9.66
C ILE A 334 -1.01 6.53 -8.92
N MET A 335 -0.83 6.68 -7.61
CA MET A 335 -0.22 5.66 -6.75
C MET A 335 -1.22 5.14 -5.73
N GLY A 336 -1.28 3.81 -5.57
CA GLY A 336 -2.21 3.13 -4.65
C GLY A 336 -3.60 2.96 -5.22
N GLY A 337 -4.59 2.83 -4.36
CA GLY A 337 -5.97 2.51 -4.75
C GLY A 337 -6.73 3.58 -5.54
N GLY A 338 -6.17 4.78 -5.67
CA GLY A 338 -6.79 5.89 -6.40
C GLY A 338 -7.86 6.63 -5.59
N PHE A 339 -8.79 7.27 -6.30
CA PHE A 339 -9.88 8.12 -5.79
C PHE A 339 -9.40 9.37 -5.02
N GLY A 340 -8.14 9.66 -5.03
CA GLY A 340 -7.44 10.72 -4.32
C GLY A 340 -5.99 10.31 -4.00
N GLY A 341 -5.37 10.98 -3.05
CA GLY A 341 -3.99 10.71 -2.64
C GLY A 341 -2.95 11.34 -3.56
N CYS A 342 -1.94 10.55 -3.94
CA CYS A 342 -0.76 11.03 -4.65
C CYS A 342 -0.66 10.57 -6.09
N THR A 343 0.06 11.38 -6.89
CA THR A 343 0.79 10.86 -8.05
C THR A 343 2.23 10.51 -7.64
N ILE A 344 2.80 9.45 -8.24
CA ILE A 344 4.23 9.15 -8.22
C ILE A 344 4.86 9.66 -9.51
N ASN A 345 5.98 10.36 -9.38
CA ASN A 345 6.62 11.09 -10.48
C ASN A 345 8.09 10.67 -10.59
N LEU A 346 8.51 10.29 -11.79
CA LEU A 346 9.90 10.05 -12.15
C LEU A 346 10.44 11.30 -12.88
N VAL A 347 11.25 12.09 -12.21
CA VAL A 347 11.64 13.42 -12.62
C VAL A 347 13.16 13.48 -12.83
N LYS A 348 13.61 14.04 -13.96
CA LYS A 348 15.04 14.31 -14.19
C LYS A 348 15.55 15.32 -13.18
N ASP A 349 16.79 15.15 -12.73
CA ASP A 349 17.41 16.02 -11.71
C ASP A 349 17.43 17.49 -12.11
N ASP A 350 17.68 17.77 -13.39
CA ASP A 350 17.82 19.13 -13.93
C ASP A 350 16.51 19.93 -14.02
N ILE A 351 15.36 19.24 -14.01
CA ILE A 351 14.03 19.90 -14.04
C ILE A 351 13.29 19.77 -12.70
N TYR A 352 13.84 19.06 -11.72
CA TYR A 352 13.12 18.70 -10.50
C TYR A 352 12.60 19.94 -9.74
N ASP A 353 13.47 20.90 -9.44
CA ASP A 353 13.10 22.07 -8.65
C ASP A 353 12.07 22.94 -9.38
N LYS A 354 12.23 23.11 -10.71
CA LYS A 354 11.26 23.82 -11.56
C LYS A 354 9.90 23.12 -11.58
N PHE A 355 9.88 21.79 -11.68
CA PHE A 355 8.64 21.03 -11.63
C PHE A 355 7.92 21.21 -10.29
N VAL A 356 8.64 21.11 -9.17
CA VAL A 356 8.08 21.27 -7.82
C VAL A 356 7.47 22.68 -7.65
N GLU A 357 8.15 23.72 -8.13
CA GLU A 357 7.65 25.09 -8.09
C GLU A 357 6.38 25.24 -8.94
N ASP A 358 6.42 24.79 -10.19
CA ASP A 358 5.32 24.97 -11.16
C ASP A 358 4.07 24.16 -10.76
N VAL A 359 4.23 22.89 -10.36
CA VAL A 359 3.09 22.08 -9.92
C VAL A 359 2.44 22.65 -8.67
N THR A 360 3.24 23.18 -7.74
CA THR A 360 2.74 23.84 -6.53
C THR A 360 1.94 25.10 -6.89
N ALA A 361 2.48 25.95 -7.76
CA ALA A 361 1.83 27.18 -8.17
C ALA A 361 0.52 26.93 -8.94
N LYS A 362 0.54 26.04 -9.95
CA LYS A 362 -0.62 25.71 -10.78
C LYS A 362 -1.73 25.03 -9.98
N PHE A 363 -1.36 24.06 -9.14
CA PHE A 363 -2.34 23.36 -8.31
C PHE A 363 -2.98 24.32 -7.29
N THR A 364 -2.18 25.18 -6.64
CA THR A 364 -2.68 26.18 -5.70
C THR A 364 -3.62 27.18 -6.38
N ALA A 365 -3.27 27.62 -7.57
CA ALA A 365 -4.10 28.55 -8.35
C ALA A 365 -5.47 27.93 -8.72
N LYS A 366 -5.51 26.63 -9.02
CA LYS A 366 -6.74 25.95 -9.42
C LYS A 366 -7.61 25.52 -8.24
N TYR A 367 -7.01 24.98 -7.17
CA TYR A 367 -7.75 24.34 -6.07
C TYR A 367 -7.74 25.13 -4.76
N GLY A 368 -7.03 26.26 -4.67
CA GLY A 368 -7.00 27.13 -3.49
C GLY A 368 -6.13 26.65 -2.34
N HIS A 369 -5.41 25.57 -2.50
CA HIS A 369 -4.44 25.05 -1.53
C HIS A 369 -3.24 24.41 -2.23
N ALA A 370 -2.08 24.46 -1.60
CA ALA A 370 -0.88 23.80 -2.12
C ALA A 370 -0.95 22.28 -1.98
N PRO A 371 -0.45 21.52 -2.98
CA PRO A 371 -0.20 20.09 -2.80
C PRO A 371 0.97 19.90 -1.84
N GLU A 372 1.18 18.68 -1.38
CA GLU A 372 2.37 18.34 -0.59
C GLU A 372 3.32 17.49 -1.43
N ILE A 373 4.61 17.81 -1.38
CA ILE A 373 5.64 17.12 -2.15
C ILE A 373 6.47 16.26 -1.18
N TYR A 374 6.61 14.98 -1.50
CA TYR A 374 7.42 14.04 -0.72
C TYR A 374 8.49 13.42 -1.61
N PRO A 375 9.78 13.73 -1.41
CA PRO A 375 10.86 12.94 -2.00
C PRO A 375 10.73 11.49 -1.54
N VAL A 376 10.92 10.53 -2.44
CA VAL A 376 10.88 9.10 -2.12
C VAL A 376 12.26 8.62 -1.73
N ILE A 377 12.37 8.06 -0.54
CA ILE A 377 13.57 7.40 -0.03
C ILE A 377 13.19 5.94 0.26
N ILE A 378 13.86 5.01 -0.44
CA ILE A 378 13.62 3.57 -0.28
C ILE A 378 14.32 3.08 1.00
N SER A 379 13.57 2.47 1.89
CA SER A 379 13.95 2.18 3.27
C SER A 379 13.84 0.69 3.64
N GLU A 380 14.30 0.34 4.85
CA GLU A 380 14.12 -0.99 5.44
C GLU A 380 12.64 -1.27 5.75
N GLY A 381 12.28 -2.55 5.75
CA GLY A 381 10.98 -3.04 6.17
C GLY A 381 10.77 -3.02 7.68
N SER A 382 9.78 -3.77 8.15
CA SER A 382 9.45 -3.87 9.58
C SER A 382 10.63 -4.36 10.40
N HIS A 383 10.96 -3.65 11.47
CA HIS A 383 12.07 -3.99 12.35
C HIS A 383 11.90 -3.48 13.78
N LYS A 384 12.66 -4.07 14.70
CA LYS A 384 12.83 -3.58 16.06
C LYS A 384 13.89 -2.50 16.07
N VAL A 385 13.58 -1.34 16.64
CA VAL A 385 14.50 -0.20 16.73
C VAL A 385 15.36 -0.32 17.98
N CYS A 386 14.77 -0.64 19.12
CA CYS A 386 15.47 -0.87 20.39
C CYS A 386 14.58 -1.59 21.42
#